data_0accfbc2533c1417614536996eda66cf
#
_entry.id   0accfbc2533c1417614536996eda66cf
#
_cell.length_a   1.000
_cell.length_b   1.000
_cell.length_c   1.000
_cell.angle_alpha   90.00
_cell.angle_beta   90.00
_cell.angle_gamma   90.00
#
_symmetry.space_group_name_H-M   'P 1'
#
loop_
_entity.id
_entity.type
_entity.pdbx_description
1 polymer ?
#
loop_
_entity_poly.entity_id
_entity_poly.type
_entity_poly.pdbx_seq_one_letter_code
_entity_poly.pdbx_strand_id
1 'polypeptide(L)' 'MEKWECLVCGYVYDPAKGDPDNGVPPGTKFEDLPDEWVCPECGVTKDNFKKLT' A
#
# COMPACT_ATOMS: atom_id res chain seq x y z
N MET A 1 -0.63 10.85 7.74
CA MET A 1 0.08 9.59 7.49
C MET A 1 0.76 9.61 6.14
N GLU A 2 1.86 8.89 6.02
CA GLU A 2 2.65 8.88 4.81
C GLU A 2 1.99 8.04 3.72
N LYS A 3 1.94 8.58 2.51
CA LYS A 3 1.40 7.85 1.37
C LYS A 3 2.54 7.18 0.61
N TRP A 4 2.23 6.07 -0.04
CA TRP A 4 3.20 5.29 -0.79
C TRP A 4 2.66 5.02 -2.19
N GLU A 5 3.51 5.17 -3.19
CA GLU A 5 3.12 4.99 -4.59
C GLU A 5 3.76 3.75 -5.18
N CYS A 6 2.94 2.97 -5.89
CA CYS A 6 3.45 1.83 -6.65
C CYS A 6 4.23 2.33 -7.85
N LEU A 7 5.49 1.91 -7.97
CA LEU A 7 6.37 2.36 -9.05
C LEU A 7 6.03 1.71 -10.38
N VAL A 8 5.17 0.70 -10.37
CA VAL A 8 4.82 -0.04 -11.58
C VAL A 8 3.53 0.50 -12.21
N CYS A 9 2.48 0.69 -11.43
CA CYS A 9 1.18 1.09 -11.97
C CYS A 9 0.68 2.45 -11.49
N GLY A 10 1.35 3.06 -10.49
CA GLY A 10 0.95 4.36 -9.99
C GLY A 10 -0.13 4.34 -8.90
N TYR A 11 -0.52 3.15 -8.43
CA TYR A 11 -1.46 3.05 -7.33
C TYR A 11 -0.87 3.73 -6.08
N VAL A 12 -1.70 4.49 -5.35
CA VAL A 12 -1.26 5.15 -4.12
C VAL A 12 -1.92 4.48 -2.92
N TYR A 13 -1.09 3.95 -2.03
CA TYR A 13 -1.58 3.43 -0.76
C TYR A 13 -1.71 4.59 0.22
N ASP A 14 -2.93 4.86 0.66
CA ASP A 14 -3.22 5.88 1.66
C ASP A 14 -3.54 5.19 2.99
N PRO A 15 -2.66 5.30 4.00
CA PRO A 15 -2.89 4.64 5.29
C PRO A 15 -4.21 5.02 5.94
N ALA A 16 -4.68 6.25 5.71
CA ALA A 16 -5.96 6.68 6.29
C ALA A 16 -7.14 5.89 5.75
N LYS A 17 -7.02 5.39 4.52
CA LYS A 17 -8.06 4.58 3.87
C LYS A 17 -7.83 3.09 4.04
N GLY A 18 -6.57 2.68 4.15
CA GLY A 18 -6.22 1.28 4.19
C GLY A 18 -6.50 0.57 2.87
N ASP A 19 -6.76 -0.73 2.96
CA ASP A 19 -7.13 -1.56 1.82
C ASP A 19 -8.13 -2.61 2.30
N PRO A 20 -9.35 -2.19 2.65
CA PRO A 20 -10.32 -3.09 3.28
C PRO A 20 -10.67 -4.31 2.43
N ASP A 21 -10.66 -4.16 1.11
CA ASP A 21 -10.96 -5.27 0.20
C ASP A 21 -9.96 -6.41 0.34
N ASN A 22 -8.77 -6.11 0.82
CA ASN A 22 -7.72 -7.10 1.05
C ASN A 22 -7.41 -7.29 2.53
N GLY A 23 -8.36 -6.94 3.39
CA GLY A 23 -8.24 -7.18 4.82
C GLY A 23 -7.37 -6.20 5.58
N VAL A 24 -7.10 -5.03 5.01
CA VAL A 24 -6.29 -3.99 5.65
C VAL A 24 -7.21 -2.88 6.12
N PRO A 25 -7.43 -2.74 7.44
CA PRO A 25 -8.34 -1.71 7.95
C PRO A 25 -7.77 -0.30 7.78
N PRO A 26 -8.64 0.72 7.70
CA PRO A 26 -8.18 2.11 7.70
C PRO A 26 -7.31 2.40 8.93
N GLY A 27 -6.27 3.20 8.74
CA GLY A 27 -5.34 3.54 9.81
C GLY A 27 -4.12 2.63 9.87
N THR A 28 -3.97 1.70 8.95
CA THR A 28 -2.82 0.79 8.90
C THR A 28 -1.67 1.48 8.16
N LYS A 29 -0.54 1.62 8.83
CA LYS A 29 0.66 2.19 8.20
C LYS A 29 1.21 1.22 7.15
N PHE A 30 1.87 1.76 6.13
CA PHE A 30 2.45 0.93 5.08
C PHE A 30 3.43 -0.11 5.65
N GLU A 31 4.26 0.30 6.60
CA GLU A 31 5.23 -0.60 7.23
C GLU A 31 4.59 -1.70 8.07
N ASP A 32 3.32 -1.54 8.44
CA ASP A 32 2.57 -2.54 9.21
C ASP A 32 1.82 -3.51 8.31
N LEU A 33 1.87 -3.32 7.00
CA LEU A 33 1.25 -4.25 6.05
C LEU A 33 1.95 -5.60 6.11
N PRO A 34 1.21 -6.72 5.95
CA PRO A 34 1.85 -8.04 5.90
C PRO A 34 2.86 -8.11 4.75
N ASP A 35 3.90 -8.92 4.92
CA ASP A 35 4.90 -9.08 3.87
C ASP A 35 4.30 -9.62 2.57
N GLU A 36 3.24 -10.41 2.67
CA GLU A 36 2.55 -10.96 1.50
C GLU A 36 1.57 -10.00 0.85
N TRP A 37 1.35 -8.82 1.44
CA TRP A 37 0.47 -7.82 0.81
C TRP A 37 1.08 -7.37 -0.51
N VAL A 38 0.25 -7.27 -1.53
CA VAL A 38 0.68 -6.85 -2.86
C VAL A 38 -0.20 -5.71 -3.33
N CYS A 39 0.29 -4.98 -4.34
CA CYS A 39 -0.48 -3.91 -4.94
C CYS A 39 -1.82 -4.46 -5.45
N PRO A 40 -2.95 -3.88 -5.04
CA PRO A 40 -4.26 -4.38 -5.48
C PRO A 40 -4.54 -4.15 -6.96
N GLU A 41 -3.75 -3.30 -7.62
CA GLU A 41 -3.94 -2.98 -9.02
C GLU A 41 -3.09 -3.82 -9.94
N CYS A 42 -1.82 -4.05 -9.60
CA CYS A 42 -0.90 -4.76 -10.48
C CYS A 42 -0.23 -5.99 -9.86
N GLY A 43 -0.38 -6.19 -8.55
CA GLY A 43 0.10 -7.40 -7.88
C GLY A 43 1.57 -7.44 -7.52
N VAL A 44 2.31 -6.33 -7.64
CA VAL A 44 3.72 -6.33 -7.23
C VAL A 44 3.85 -6.24 -5.71
N THR A 45 5.00 -6.66 -5.21
CA THR A 45 5.26 -6.66 -3.77
C THR A 45 5.54 -5.26 -3.24
N LYS A 46 5.58 -5.13 -1.91
CA LYS A 46 5.82 -3.85 -1.23
C LYS A 46 7.13 -3.20 -1.65
N ASP A 47 8.10 -3.99 -2.07
CA ASP A 47 9.42 -3.48 -2.48
C ASP A 47 9.33 -2.53 -3.68
N ASN A 48 8.23 -2.57 -4.41
CA ASN A 48 8.03 -1.74 -5.59
C ASN A 48 7.27 -0.44 -5.28
N PHE A 49 7.21 -0.07 -4.02
CA PHE A 49 6.56 1.16 -3.60
C PHE A 49 7.56 2.20 -3.13
N LYS A 50 7.24 3.46 -3.37
CA LYS A 50 8.05 4.59 -2.96
C LYS A 50 7.23 5.51 -2.06
N LYS A 51 7.84 5.97 -0.98
CA LYS A 51 7.22 6.91 -0.06
C LYS A 51 7.07 8.28 -0.75
N LEU A 52 5.86 8.83 -0.70
CA LEU A 52 5.56 10.11 -1.35
C LEU A 52 5.84 11.32 -0.48
N THR A 53 5.82 11.16 0.83
CA THR A 53 6.03 12.30 1.75
C THR A 53 6.99 11.97 2.85
#